data_b955e72f4ac427e13d4493c142118313
#
_entry.id   b955e72f4ac427e13d4493c142118313
#
_cell.length_a   1.000
_cell.length_b   1.000
_cell.length_c   1.000
_cell.angle_alpha   90.00
_cell.angle_beta   90.00
_cell.angle_gamma   90.00
#
_symmetry.space_group_name_H-M   'P 1'
#
loop_
_entity.id
_entity.type
_entity.pdbx_description
1 polymer ?
#
loop_
_entity_poly.entity_id
_entity_poly.type
_entity_poly.pdbx_seq_one_letter_code
_entity_poly.pdbx_strand_id
1 'polypeptide(L)'
;MNLEKYQQYSRIARGLEKADLVLKDARIVNVFTEEIIRGDIAIQDGIIAGIGSFHGKEERDLAGRYVCPGFIDSHLHLESTLVTPAELVTVASRHGTTTFIVDPHESANVSGLAGIDYILDQTEDVKANVYVMMPSCVPATAIDDNGCTLTAEDMAPYLHNSRILGLGEVMDSISVVQGEKSMHDKLELFEGRIRDGHSPFLEEGDLQAYAMAGIATDHECSFFDYAMRERRNGLTILVREGSAARNLEALVGGLVQRHMNGDGFCFCTDDKHIEDIQREGHIDHNVRKAIRLGMNPISAIKMATINAADCYGLKDKGAVAPGRQADLLVLSDLVSVTIEDVYFKGQLVDKNAKIVIKPCAPELKNTVHVAEFSREAFQLESADGIFPVILAEEGQITTRKGTLKAGDGPCKFQSDDDYQKIAVVERHKMTGKIGCGVIGGFGIRGGAIASSVSHDSHNIIVIGDNDEDMELAVRELMRTQGGYTIVENHKVFETLALPVMGLMSDNGFEKDNETLGRMIHKAHEMGVKDGHDPFITLSFMALPVIPQIRITPRGVFDVEAWKFL
;
A
#
# COMPACT_ATOMS: atom_id res chain seq x y z
N MET A 1 20.08 16.98 -19.65
CA MET A 1 19.82 17.47 -21.04
C MET A 1 21.14 17.91 -21.66
N ASN A 2 21.49 17.47 -22.89
CA ASN A 2 22.68 17.93 -23.58
C ASN A 2 22.42 19.28 -24.30
N LEU A 3 23.48 19.95 -24.79
CA LEU A 3 23.38 21.29 -25.38
C LEU A 3 22.48 21.33 -26.62
N GLU A 4 22.55 20.32 -27.49
CA GLU A 4 21.77 20.26 -28.73
C GLU A 4 20.25 20.19 -28.42
N LYS A 5 19.84 19.31 -27.52
CA LYS A 5 18.46 19.24 -27.03
C LYS A 5 18.01 20.55 -26.37
N TYR A 6 18.87 21.15 -25.54
CA TYR A 6 18.56 22.44 -24.93
C TYR A 6 18.33 23.54 -25.99
N GLN A 7 19.18 23.58 -27.03
CA GLN A 7 19.00 24.57 -28.12
C GLN A 7 17.68 24.39 -28.88
N GLN A 8 17.27 23.14 -29.13
CA GLN A 8 15.97 22.85 -29.74
C GLN A 8 14.82 23.33 -28.83
N TYR A 9 14.84 22.93 -27.57
CA TYR A 9 13.80 23.32 -26.59
C TYR A 9 13.74 24.85 -26.40
N SER A 10 14.91 25.50 -26.37
CA SER A 10 15.00 26.95 -26.29
C SER A 10 14.35 27.65 -27.50
N ARG A 11 14.54 27.12 -28.73
CA ARG A 11 13.87 27.67 -29.93
C ARG A 11 12.36 27.49 -29.84
N ILE A 12 11.88 26.32 -29.39
CA ILE A 12 10.44 26.08 -29.20
C ILE A 12 9.88 27.03 -28.13
N ALA A 13 10.52 27.10 -26.96
CA ALA A 13 10.10 27.97 -25.85
C ALA A 13 10.00 29.46 -26.26
N ARG A 14 10.82 29.89 -27.21
CA ARG A 14 10.83 31.24 -27.77
C ARG A 14 9.91 31.42 -28.97
N GLY A 15 9.13 30.37 -29.35
CA GLY A 15 8.22 30.42 -30.50
C GLY A 15 8.91 30.44 -31.88
N LEU A 16 10.19 30.09 -31.95
CA LEU A 16 10.97 30.08 -33.19
C LEU A 16 10.88 28.75 -33.96
N GLU A 17 10.39 27.71 -33.29
CA GLU A 17 10.21 26.38 -33.84
C GLU A 17 8.92 25.74 -33.30
N LYS A 18 8.27 24.87 -34.08
CA LYS A 18 7.06 24.17 -33.68
C LYS A 18 7.40 23.04 -32.72
N ALA A 19 6.61 22.88 -31.66
CA ALA A 19 6.66 21.70 -30.78
C ALA A 19 6.06 20.46 -31.45
N ASP A 20 6.31 19.27 -30.92
CA ASP A 20 5.65 18.04 -31.40
C ASP A 20 4.15 18.10 -31.16
N LEU A 21 3.74 18.47 -29.95
CA LEU A 21 2.34 18.61 -29.52
C LEU A 21 2.13 19.96 -28.83
N VAL A 22 1.01 20.62 -29.12
CA VAL A 22 0.54 21.77 -28.36
C VAL A 22 -0.88 21.53 -27.88
N LEU A 23 -1.08 21.58 -26.57
CA LEU A 23 -2.38 21.62 -25.95
C LEU A 23 -2.83 23.07 -25.87
N LYS A 24 -3.87 23.40 -26.66
CA LYS A 24 -4.34 24.78 -26.88
C LYS A 24 -5.41 25.18 -25.88
N ASP A 25 -5.48 26.47 -25.54
CA ASP A 25 -6.52 27.08 -24.70
C ASP A 25 -6.76 26.37 -23.39
N ALA A 26 -5.68 26.06 -22.65
CA ALA A 26 -5.73 25.41 -21.33
C ALA A 26 -5.92 26.43 -20.22
N ARG A 27 -6.65 26.03 -19.16
CA ARG A 27 -6.60 26.64 -17.81
C ARG A 27 -5.63 25.83 -16.96
N ILE A 28 -4.41 26.31 -16.82
CA ILE A 28 -3.31 25.58 -16.22
C ILE A 28 -3.29 25.81 -14.71
N VAL A 29 -3.35 24.74 -13.92
CA VAL A 29 -3.15 24.77 -12.47
C VAL A 29 -1.67 24.98 -12.18
N ASN A 30 -1.30 26.19 -11.78
CA ASN A 30 0.06 26.49 -11.37
C ASN A 30 0.23 26.20 -9.89
N VAL A 31 0.91 25.09 -9.59
CA VAL A 31 1.13 24.60 -8.22
C VAL A 31 2.19 25.40 -7.45
N PHE A 32 2.98 26.26 -8.12
CA PHE A 32 3.99 27.10 -7.48
C PHE A 32 3.40 28.39 -6.89
N THR A 33 2.44 28.98 -7.62
CA THR A 33 1.82 30.28 -7.27
C THR A 33 0.38 30.14 -6.78
N GLU A 34 -0.17 28.92 -6.82
CA GLU A 34 -1.54 28.58 -6.44
C GLU A 34 -2.61 29.37 -7.22
N GLU A 35 -2.37 29.58 -8.51
CA GLU A 35 -3.26 30.31 -9.42
C GLU A 35 -3.60 29.49 -10.68
N ILE A 36 -4.62 29.93 -11.41
CA ILE A 36 -4.98 29.38 -12.72
C ILE A 36 -4.45 30.31 -13.81
N ILE A 37 -3.52 29.81 -14.63
CA ILE A 37 -2.94 30.51 -15.76
C ILE A 37 -3.65 30.07 -17.04
N ARG A 38 -3.97 31.00 -17.96
CA ARG A 38 -4.52 30.66 -19.27
C ARG A 38 -3.42 30.67 -20.34
N GLY A 39 -3.33 29.62 -21.15
CA GLY A 39 -2.33 29.53 -22.21
C GLY A 39 -2.27 28.16 -22.86
N ASP A 40 -1.41 28.06 -23.87
CA ASP A 40 -1.07 26.78 -24.51
C ASP A 40 0.08 26.11 -23.77
N ILE A 41 0.16 24.79 -23.86
CA ILE A 41 1.28 23.99 -23.35
C ILE A 41 1.99 23.35 -24.53
N ALA A 42 3.24 23.78 -24.77
CA ALA A 42 4.10 23.19 -25.81
C ALA A 42 4.88 21.98 -25.25
N ILE A 43 4.79 20.84 -25.91
CA ILE A 43 5.40 19.58 -25.51
C ILE A 43 6.33 19.09 -26.62
N GLN A 44 7.57 18.77 -26.25
CA GLN A 44 8.59 18.23 -27.14
C GLN A 44 9.27 17.02 -26.49
N ASP A 45 9.33 15.88 -27.19
CA ASP A 45 9.91 14.62 -26.66
C ASP A 45 9.41 14.24 -25.25
N GLY A 46 8.14 14.48 -24.97
CA GLY A 46 7.52 14.20 -23.68
C GLY A 46 7.85 15.18 -22.55
N ILE A 47 8.54 16.29 -22.85
CA ILE A 47 8.89 17.35 -21.90
C ILE A 47 8.11 18.63 -22.24
N ILE A 48 7.66 19.34 -21.23
CA ILE A 48 7.04 20.66 -21.39
C ILE A 48 8.14 21.66 -21.80
N ALA A 49 8.05 22.18 -23.03
CA ALA A 49 9.00 23.15 -23.54
C ALA A 49 8.62 24.58 -23.16
N GLY A 50 7.32 24.89 -23.03
CA GLY A 50 6.86 26.23 -22.69
C GLY A 50 5.36 26.31 -22.38
N ILE A 51 4.98 27.42 -21.74
CA ILE A 51 3.60 27.82 -21.47
C ILE A 51 3.41 29.21 -22.07
N GLY A 52 2.36 29.43 -22.89
CA GLY A 52 2.12 30.73 -23.53
C GLY A 52 1.26 30.62 -24.77
N SER A 53 1.76 31.10 -25.91
CA SER A 53 1.12 30.95 -27.20
C SER A 53 2.08 30.27 -28.18
N PHE A 54 1.71 29.08 -28.64
CA PHE A 54 2.59 28.19 -29.40
C PHE A 54 1.89 27.59 -30.63
N HIS A 55 2.70 27.12 -31.58
CA HIS A 55 2.29 26.26 -32.69
C HIS A 55 2.99 24.91 -32.60
N GLY A 56 2.23 23.84 -32.86
CA GLY A 56 2.72 22.47 -32.87
C GLY A 56 2.69 21.82 -34.24
N LYS A 57 3.32 20.65 -34.37
CA LYS A 57 3.09 19.72 -35.48
C LYS A 57 1.70 19.10 -35.35
N GLU A 58 1.33 18.79 -34.11
CA GLU A 58 -0.01 18.41 -33.67
C GLU A 58 -0.54 19.48 -32.70
N GLU A 59 -1.79 19.90 -32.87
CA GLU A 59 -2.45 20.84 -31.98
C GLU A 59 -3.78 20.25 -31.53
N ARG A 60 -4.03 20.27 -30.20
CA ARG A 60 -5.26 19.80 -29.58
C ARG A 60 -5.91 20.94 -28.80
N ASP A 61 -7.08 21.35 -29.23
CA ASP A 61 -7.86 22.38 -28.54
C ASP A 61 -8.55 21.77 -27.30
N LEU A 62 -8.22 22.29 -26.12
CA LEU A 62 -8.82 21.91 -24.87
C LEU A 62 -10.08 22.69 -24.52
N ALA A 63 -10.43 23.70 -25.32
CA ALA A 63 -11.63 24.50 -25.18
C ALA A 63 -11.82 25.05 -23.74
N GLY A 64 -10.75 25.53 -23.13
CA GLY A 64 -10.75 26.13 -21.81
C GLY A 64 -10.86 25.10 -20.64
N ARG A 65 -10.57 23.81 -20.87
CA ARG A 65 -10.47 22.80 -19.79
C ARG A 65 -9.29 23.08 -18.90
N TYR A 66 -9.35 22.55 -17.67
CA TYR A 66 -8.24 22.63 -16.74
C TYR A 66 -7.17 21.60 -17.06
N VAL A 67 -5.92 21.98 -16.84
CA VAL A 67 -4.78 21.07 -16.91
C VAL A 67 -4.00 21.15 -15.61
N CYS A 68 -3.81 20.03 -14.95
CA CYS A 68 -2.95 19.91 -13.78
C CYS A 68 -1.86 18.84 -14.01
N PRO A 69 -0.82 18.76 -13.15
CA PRO A 69 0.14 17.67 -13.22
C PRO A 69 -0.54 16.33 -12.97
N GLY A 70 0.01 15.25 -13.51
CA GLY A 70 -0.37 13.90 -13.16
C GLY A 70 -0.15 13.62 -11.67
N PHE A 71 -1.07 12.88 -11.07
CA PHE A 71 -1.00 12.58 -9.65
C PHE A 71 0.12 11.61 -9.31
N ILE A 72 0.65 11.75 -8.10
CA ILE A 72 1.69 10.90 -7.52
C ILE A 72 1.09 10.21 -6.31
N ASP A 73 1.15 8.88 -6.28
CA ASP A 73 0.94 8.13 -5.07
C ASP A 73 2.25 8.03 -4.31
N SER A 74 2.28 8.62 -3.11
CA SER A 74 3.52 8.79 -2.36
C SER A 74 3.96 7.54 -1.59
N HIS A 75 3.07 6.56 -1.41
CA HIS A 75 3.37 5.30 -0.73
C HIS A 75 2.26 4.29 -0.98
N LEU A 76 2.61 3.11 -1.46
CA LEU A 76 1.69 2.00 -1.63
C LEU A 76 2.40 0.66 -1.70
N HIS A 77 1.62 -0.40 -1.38
CA HIS A 77 1.98 -1.80 -1.60
C HIS A 77 1.20 -2.32 -2.81
N LEU A 78 1.89 -2.64 -3.91
CA LEU A 78 1.24 -3.15 -5.12
C LEU A 78 0.54 -4.47 -4.84
N GLU A 79 1.10 -5.29 -3.98
CA GLU A 79 0.65 -6.61 -3.58
C GLU A 79 -0.73 -6.59 -2.92
N SER A 80 -0.98 -5.59 -2.08
CA SER A 80 -2.25 -5.43 -1.35
C SER A 80 -3.46 -5.20 -2.25
N THR A 81 -3.23 -4.95 -3.54
CA THR A 81 -4.30 -4.84 -4.53
C THR A 81 -4.83 -6.19 -5.00
N LEU A 82 -4.12 -7.30 -4.68
CA LEU A 82 -4.39 -8.68 -5.06
C LEU A 82 -4.22 -9.00 -6.55
N VAL A 83 -3.81 -8.02 -7.38
CA VAL A 83 -3.60 -8.18 -8.82
C VAL A 83 -2.14 -7.93 -9.18
N THR A 84 -1.75 -8.24 -10.42
CA THR A 84 -0.38 -8.00 -10.85
C THR A 84 -0.03 -6.52 -10.87
N PRO A 85 1.25 -6.14 -10.64
CA PRO A 85 1.68 -4.76 -10.65
C PRO A 85 1.33 -3.99 -11.92
N ALA A 86 1.43 -4.66 -13.09
CA ALA A 86 1.06 -4.06 -14.38
C ALA A 86 -0.43 -3.74 -14.49
N GLU A 87 -1.29 -4.59 -13.90
CA GLU A 87 -2.74 -4.36 -13.87
C GLU A 87 -3.08 -3.17 -12.98
N LEU A 88 -2.58 -3.15 -11.74
CA LEU A 88 -2.83 -2.04 -10.85
C LEU A 88 -2.40 -0.72 -11.46
N VAL A 89 -1.13 -0.62 -11.89
CA VAL A 89 -0.60 0.63 -12.43
C VAL A 89 -1.41 1.09 -13.63
N THR A 90 -1.83 0.17 -14.50
CA THR A 90 -2.66 0.53 -15.67
C THR A 90 -4.05 1.02 -15.24
N VAL A 91 -4.70 0.36 -14.29
CA VAL A 91 -6.03 0.77 -13.79
C VAL A 91 -5.93 2.12 -13.08
N ALA A 92 -4.99 2.28 -12.15
CA ALA A 92 -4.81 3.52 -11.40
C ALA A 92 -4.39 4.70 -12.29
N SER A 93 -3.64 4.45 -13.37
CA SER A 93 -3.30 5.50 -14.35
C SER A 93 -4.52 6.08 -15.04
N ARG A 94 -5.57 5.29 -15.25
CA ARG A 94 -6.85 5.77 -15.81
C ARG A 94 -7.56 6.75 -14.87
N HIS A 95 -7.25 6.69 -13.58
CA HIS A 95 -7.67 7.62 -12.54
C HIS A 95 -6.69 8.79 -12.33
N GLY A 96 -5.73 8.97 -13.25
CA GLY A 96 -4.82 10.11 -13.25
C GLY A 96 -3.55 9.97 -12.44
N THR A 97 -3.29 8.83 -11.80
CA THR A 97 -2.02 8.59 -11.13
C THR A 97 -0.97 8.19 -12.17
N THR A 98 0.03 9.03 -12.37
CA THR A 98 1.09 8.83 -13.38
C THR A 98 2.45 8.52 -12.76
N THR A 99 2.56 8.59 -11.43
CA THR A 99 3.77 8.26 -10.69
C THR A 99 3.40 7.51 -9.41
N PHE A 100 4.14 6.44 -9.13
CA PHE A 100 3.93 5.53 -8.00
C PHE A 100 5.24 5.36 -7.24
N ILE A 101 5.19 5.53 -5.92
CA ILE A 101 6.30 5.25 -5.00
C ILE A 101 5.91 3.99 -4.23
N VAL A 102 6.48 2.85 -4.63
CA VAL A 102 6.08 1.53 -4.12
C VAL A 102 7.07 0.99 -3.11
N ASP A 103 6.58 0.38 -2.05
CA ASP A 103 7.36 -0.40 -1.09
C ASP A 103 6.98 -1.88 -1.21
N PRO A 104 7.77 -2.72 -1.89
CA PRO A 104 7.44 -4.12 -2.14
C PRO A 104 7.87 -5.04 -0.98
N HIS A 105 7.70 -4.63 0.27
CA HIS A 105 8.15 -5.44 1.40
C HIS A 105 7.37 -6.74 1.54
N GLU A 106 6.13 -6.80 1.12
CA GLU A 106 5.32 -8.02 1.15
C GLU A 106 5.89 -9.10 0.23
N SER A 107 6.16 -8.75 -1.04
CA SER A 107 6.85 -9.63 -1.99
C SER A 107 8.24 -10.04 -1.48
N ALA A 108 8.95 -9.11 -0.86
CA ALA A 108 10.28 -9.35 -0.32
C ALA A 108 10.26 -10.26 0.93
N ASN A 109 9.24 -10.15 1.80
CA ASN A 109 9.07 -11.05 2.94
C ASN A 109 8.81 -12.50 2.50
N VAL A 110 8.18 -12.71 1.36
CA VAL A 110 7.95 -14.06 0.80
C VAL A 110 9.15 -14.56 -0.02
N SER A 111 9.68 -13.76 -0.94
CA SER A 111 10.61 -14.20 -1.99
C SER A 111 11.90 -13.40 -2.06
N GLY A 112 12.17 -12.51 -1.10
CA GLY A 112 13.41 -11.73 -1.03
C GLY A 112 13.60 -10.83 -2.26
N LEU A 113 14.82 -10.79 -2.76
CA LEU A 113 15.18 -9.99 -3.93
C LEU A 113 14.41 -10.41 -5.19
N ALA A 114 14.04 -11.67 -5.34
CA ALA A 114 13.25 -12.14 -6.49
C ALA A 114 11.86 -11.51 -6.52
N GLY A 115 11.27 -11.22 -5.36
CA GLY A 115 10.01 -10.46 -5.25
C GLY A 115 10.18 -9.01 -5.72
N ILE A 116 11.26 -8.35 -5.32
CA ILE A 116 11.60 -6.98 -5.76
C ILE A 116 11.86 -6.93 -7.27
N ASP A 117 12.62 -7.88 -7.81
CA ASP A 117 12.90 -7.99 -9.24
C ASP A 117 11.60 -8.20 -10.04
N TYR A 118 10.66 -9.00 -9.52
CA TYR A 118 9.35 -9.17 -10.13
C TYR A 118 8.58 -7.85 -10.23
N ILE A 119 8.52 -7.06 -9.17
CA ILE A 119 7.87 -5.75 -9.17
C ILE A 119 8.53 -4.82 -10.20
N LEU A 120 9.85 -4.77 -10.22
CA LEU A 120 10.61 -3.96 -11.19
C LEU A 120 10.32 -4.40 -12.63
N ASP A 121 10.35 -5.69 -12.92
CA ASP A 121 10.11 -6.22 -14.28
C ASP A 121 8.67 -5.96 -14.74
N GLN A 122 7.67 -6.29 -13.91
CA GLN A 122 6.26 -6.10 -14.25
C GLN A 122 5.88 -4.65 -14.52
N THR A 123 6.62 -3.70 -13.95
CA THR A 123 6.36 -2.25 -14.06
C THR A 123 7.31 -1.53 -15.01
N GLU A 124 8.13 -2.22 -15.79
CA GLU A 124 9.08 -1.59 -16.71
C GLU A 124 8.40 -0.91 -17.90
N ASP A 125 7.41 -1.55 -18.51
CA ASP A 125 6.78 -1.12 -19.77
C ASP A 125 5.42 -0.43 -19.58
N VAL A 126 5.01 -0.18 -18.35
CA VAL A 126 3.73 0.49 -18.06
C VAL A 126 3.77 1.98 -18.44
N LYS A 127 2.61 2.55 -18.71
CA LYS A 127 2.47 3.99 -19.05
C LYS A 127 2.37 4.87 -17.81
N ALA A 128 3.34 4.68 -16.89
CA ALA A 128 3.51 5.44 -15.67
C ALA A 128 4.98 5.40 -15.22
N ASN A 129 5.34 6.26 -14.28
CA ASN A 129 6.61 6.17 -13.58
C ASN A 129 6.39 5.33 -12.32
N VAL A 130 7.15 4.25 -12.16
CA VAL A 130 7.11 3.43 -10.95
C VAL A 130 8.50 3.42 -10.33
N TYR A 131 8.60 3.94 -9.13
CA TYR A 131 9.80 3.96 -8.31
C TYR A 131 9.64 3.03 -7.14
N VAL A 132 10.72 2.42 -6.71
CA VAL A 132 10.74 1.42 -5.64
C VAL A 132 11.55 1.97 -4.47
N MET A 133 10.98 1.87 -3.29
CA MET A 133 11.67 2.01 -2.02
C MET A 133 12.18 0.63 -1.61
N MET A 134 13.46 0.51 -1.29
CA MET A 134 14.05 -0.79 -0.91
C MET A 134 13.56 -1.18 0.50
N PRO A 135 12.87 -2.30 0.67
CA PRO A 135 12.23 -2.65 1.93
C PRO A 135 13.20 -2.76 3.11
N SER A 136 12.95 -2.04 4.19
CA SER A 136 13.76 -2.11 5.42
C SER A 136 13.35 -3.27 6.33
N CYS A 137 12.07 -3.65 6.29
CA CYS A 137 11.37 -4.53 7.23
C CYS A 137 11.21 -5.97 6.70
N VAL A 138 12.30 -6.61 6.29
CA VAL A 138 12.31 -8.01 5.85
C VAL A 138 13.26 -8.82 6.71
N PRO A 139 12.76 -9.40 7.83
CA PRO A 139 11.43 -9.27 8.44
C PRO A 139 11.18 -7.94 9.14
N ALA A 140 9.91 -7.66 9.49
CA ALA A 140 9.52 -6.49 10.28
C ALA A 140 10.10 -6.57 11.69
N THR A 141 10.08 -7.74 12.31
CA THR A 141 10.64 -7.99 13.66
C THR A 141 11.40 -9.33 13.72
N ALA A 142 12.24 -9.49 14.74
CA ALA A 142 12.99 -10.73 14.97
C ALA A 142 12.12 -11.93 15.38
N ILE A 143 10.85 -11.71 15.71
CA ILE A 143 9.91 -12.78 16.07
C ILE A 143 9.11 -13.30 14.86
N ASP A 144 9.18 -12.65 13.71
CA ASP A 144 8.50 -13.08 12.49
C ASP A 144 9.17 -14.31 11.88
N ASP A 145 8.33 -15.27 11.49
CA ASP A 145 8.75 -16.44 10.73
C ASP A 145 8.41 -16.23 9.25
N ASN A 146 9.17 -15.40 8.55
CA ASN A 146 8.99 -15.05 7.13
C ASN A 146 9.85 -15.89 6.16
N GLY A 147 9.66 -15.69 4.86
CA GLY A 147 10.38 -16.41 3.81
C GLY A 147 11.85 -16.02 3.69
N CYS A 148 12.15 -14.73 3.79
CA CYS A 148 13.48 -14.17 3.52
C CYS A 148 13.92 -13.16 4.58
N THR A 149 15.22 -12.86 4.58
CA THR A 149 15.80 -11.76 5.35
C THR A 149 16.66 -10.94 4.40
N LEU A 150 16.50 -9.62 4.41
CA LEU A 150 17.33 -8.70 3.63
C LEU A 150 18.28 -7.92 4.52
N THR A 151 19.55 -8.00 4.20
CA THR A 151 20.62 -7.24 4.83
C THR A 151 21.01 -6.02 3.99
N ALA A 152 21.77 -5.10 4.55
CA ALA A 152 22.34 -3.98 3.78
C ALA A 152 23.22 -4.47 2.61
N GLU A 153 23.94 -5.59 2.79
CA GLU A 153 24.77 -6.19 1.73
C GLU A 153 23.91 -6.68 0.55
N ASP A 154 22.74 -7.28 0.81
CA ASP A 154 21.79 -7.73 -0.20
C ASP A 154 21.23 -6.56 -1.01
N MET A 155 20.99 -5.42 -0.37
CA MET A 155 20.42 -4.21 -0.96
C MET A 155 21.42 -3.40 -1.80
N ALA A 156 22.70 -3.44 -1.44
CA ALA A 156 23.75 -2.59 -2.03
C ALA A 156 23.81 -2.63 -3.58
N PRO A 157 23.68 -3.80 -4.25
CA PRO A 157 23.68 -3.86 -5.71
C PRO A 157 22.56 -3.06 -6.38
N TYR A 158 21.42 -2.89 -5.70
CA TYR A 158 20.25 -2.19 -6.24
C TYR A 158 20.39 -0.67 -6.28
N LEU A 159 21.35 -0.09 -5.55
CA LEU A 159 21.62 1.35 -5.58
C LEU A 159 21.99 1.89 -6.96
N HIS A 160 22.43 1.04 -7.89
CA HIS A 160 22.71 1.43 -9.26
C HIS A 160 21.45 1.52 -10.15
N ASN A 161 20.33 0.97 -9.71
CA ASN A 161 19.07 1.07 -10.43
C ASN A 161 18.44 2.45 -10.18
N SER A 162 18.21 3.21 -11.25
CA SER A 162 17.63 4.57 -11.16
C SER A 162 16.17 4.59 -10.68
N ARG A 163 15.49 3.45 -10.65
CA ARG A 163 14.15 3.31 -10.11
C ARG A 163 14.13 3.09 -8.60
N ILE A 164 15.27 2.78 -7.97
CA ILE A 164 15.39 2.69 -6.50
C ILE A 164 15.63 4.08 -5.95
N LEU A 165 14.63 4.67 -5.29
CA LEU A 165 14.72 6.03 -4.73
C LEU A 165 15.38 6.07 -3.36
N GLY A 166 15.03 5.15 -2.48
CA GLY A 166 15.44 5.20 -1.10
C GLY A 166 15.20 3.91 -0.34
N LEU A 167 15.25 4.02 0.98
CA LEU A 167 14.89 2.95 1.91
C LEU A 167 13.39 3.02 2.20
N GLY A 168 12.71 1.89 2.07
CA GLY A 168 11.30 1.72 2.38
C GLY A 168 11.00 1.89 3.87
N GLU A 169 9.74 1.87 4.21
CA GLU A 169 9.26 2.19 5.55
C GLU A 169 10.02 1.47 6.66
N VAL A 170 10.52 2.27 7.60
CA VAL A 170 11.32 1.80 8.72
C VAL A 170 10.39 1.52 9.91
N MET A 171 9.80 0.31 9.93
CA MET A 171 8.82 -0.11 10.93
C MET A 171 9.45 -0.39 12.29
N ASP A 172 10.69 -0.89 12.33
CA ASP A 172 11.39 -1.21 13.59
C ASP A 172 12.01 0.05 14.20
N SER A 173 11.15 0.91 14.73
CA SER A 173 11.57 2.12 15.43
C SER A 173 12.41 1.83 16.67
N ILE A 174 12.22 0.68 17.31
CA ILE A 174 12.99 0.27 18.48
C ILE A 174 14.46 0.08 18.12
N SER A 175 14.74 -0.69 17.06
CA SER A 175 16.10 -0.88 16.58
C SER A 175 16.76 0.41 16.11
N VAL A 176 16.00 1.33 15.51
CA VAL A 176 16.50 2.68 15.16
C VAL A 176 16.93 3.44 16.41
N VAL A 177 16.04 3.57 17.40
CA VAL A 177 16.26 4.37 18.61
C VAL A 177 17.37 3.77 19.49
N GLN A 178 17.45 2.44 19.56
CA GLN A 178 18.48 1.74 20.35
C GLN A 178 19.83 1.63 19.64
N GLY A 179 19.92 2.00 18.37
CA GLY A 179 21.17 1.95 17.61
C GLY A 179 21.57 0.54 17.20
N GLU A 180 20.60 -0.34 16.92
CA GLU A 180 20.89 -1.71 16.49
C GLU A 180 21.61 -1.74 15.15
N LYS A 181 22.76 -2.44 15.12
CA LYS A 181 23.70 -2.40 13.98
C LYS A 181 23.03 -2.80 12.67
N SER A 182 22.22 -3.82 12.65
CA SER A 182 21.58 -4.33 11.42
C SER A 182 20.67 -3.30 10.76
N MET A 183 19.93 -2.51 11.56
CA MET A 183 19.08 -1.43 11.08
C MET A 183 19.95 -0.23 10.64
N HIS A 184 20.93 0.14 11.44
CA HIS A 184 21.79 1.28 11.12
C HIS A 184 22.68 1.03 9.90
N ASP A 185 23.09 -0.22 9.62
CA ASP A 185 23.77 -0.57 8.36
C ASP A 185 22.88 -0.27 7.13
N LYS A 186 21.56 -0.53 7.22
CA LYS A 186 20.61 -0.18 6.17
C LYS A 186 20.44 1.34 6.05
N LEU A 187 20.29 2.04 7.16
CA LEU A 187 20.19 3.49 7.18
C LEU A 187 21.44 4.15 6.58
N GLU A 188 22.65 3.68 6.93
CA GLU A 188 23.91 4.18 6.39
C GLU A 188 24.02 3.91 4.88
N LEU A 189 23.63 2.72 4.42
CA LEU A 189 23.63 2.37 3.00
C LEU A 189 22.82 3.37 2.14
N PHE A 190 21.72 3.90 2.69
CA PHE A 190 20.85 4.87 2.02
C PHE A 190 21.14 6.32 2.45
N GLU A 191 22.35 6.62 2.95
CA GLU A 191 22.73 8.01 3.23
C GLU A 191 22.65 8.87 1.96
N GLY A 192 22.02 10.05 2.06
CA GLY A 192 21.79 10.97 0.95
C GLY A 192 20.61 10.58 0.03
N ARG A 193 19.90 9.50 0.32
CA ARG A 193 18.61 9.14 -0.28
C ARG A 193 17.49 9.28 0.74
N ILE A 194 16.25 9.30 0.27
CA ILE A 194 15.08 9.34 1.16
C ILE A 194 14.97 8.02 1.94
N ARG A 195 14.51 8.11 3.19
CA ARG A 195 14.18 6.99 4.07
C ARG A 195 12.76 7.19 4.55
N ASP A 196 11.87 6.32 4.12
CA ASP A 196 10.47 6.39 4.55
C ASP A 196 10.30 5.83 5.96
N GLY A 197 9.35 6.38 6.68
CA GLY A 197 9.03 5.99 8.04
C GLY A 197 7.68 5.29 8.16
N HIS A 198 7.53 4.65 9.31
CA HIS A 198 6.31 4.03 9.80
C HIS A 198 6.29 4.23 11.32
N SER A 199 5.51 5.21 11.76
CA SER A 199 5.52 5.68 13.15
C SER A 199 4.09 5.82 13.69
N PRO A 200 3.42 4.73 14.05
CA PRO A 200 2.02 4.79 14.51
C PRO A 200 1.85 5.66 15.76
N PHE A 201 2.83 5.68 16.63
CA PHE A 201 2.94 6.60 17.75
C PHE A 201 4.29 6.43 18.46
N LEU A 202 5.11 7.47 18.46
CA LEU A 202 6.34 7.53 19.25
C LEU A 202 6.26 8.64 20.30
N GLU A 203 6.83 8.38 21.50
CA GLU A 203 7.03 9.44 22.47
C GLU A 203 8.05 10.48 21.95
N GLU A 204 8.01 11.70 22.46
CA GLU A 204 8.77 12.83 21.90
C GLU A 204 10.27 12.56 21.77
N GLY A 205 10.90 11.89 22.74
CA GLY A 205 12.33 11.57 22.69
C GLY A 205 12.66 10.54 21.61
N ASP A 206 11.83 9.52 21.47
CA ASP A 206 12.01 8.47 20.48
C ASP A 206 11.71 8.99 19.07
N LEU A 207 10.70 9.85 18.91
CA LEU A 207 10.41 10.53 17.66
C LEU A 207 11.57 11.41 17.19
N GLN A 208 12.22 12.13 18.12
CA GLN A 208 13.41 12.93 17.80
C GLN A 208 14.60 12.06 17.40
N ALA A 209 14.81 10.91 18.08
CA ALA A 209 15.87 9.96 17.71
C ALA A 209 15.60 9.32 16.34
N TYR A 210 14.36 8.98 16.07
CA TYR A 210 13.90 8.44 14.79
C TYR A 210 14.10 9.44 13.63
N ALA A 211 13.69 10.69 13.81
CA ALA A 211 13.94 11.77 12.85
C ALA A 211 15.46 12.05 12.68
N MET A 212 16.24 12.02 13.76
CA MET A 212 17.70 12.22 13.73
C MET A 212 18.41 11.10 12.93
N ALA A 213 17.86 9.90 12.86
CA ALA A 213 18.34 8.82 12.00
C ALA A 213 18.09 9.09 10.50
N GLY A 214 17.50 10.25 10.16
CA GLY A 214 17.27 10.71 8.80
C GLY A 214 16.01 10.16 8.15
N ILE A 215 15.07 9.65 8.93
CA ILE A 215 13.76 9.24 8.44
C ILE A 215 12.95 10.50 8.14
N ALA A 216 12.36 10.54 6.94
CA ALA A 216 11.84 11.76 6.34
C ALA A 216 10.32 11.82 6.24
N THR A 217 9.63 10.68 6.36
CA THR A 217 8.17 10.59 6.16
C THR A 217 7.50 9.79 7.27
N ASP A 218 6.18 9.89 7.35
CA ASP A 218 5.29 8.95 8.05
C ASP A 218 3.92 8.90 7.38
N HIS A 219 3.30 7.70 7.34
CA HIS A 219 1.94 7.48 6.84
C HIS A 219 0.99 6.93 7.91
N GLU A 220 1.49 6.61 9.11
CA GLU A 220 0.72 5.98 10.18
C GLU A 220 -0.09 6.94 11.04
N CYS A 221 0.11 8.25 10.89
CA CYS A 221 -0.65 9.26 11.63
C CYS A 221 -2.17 9.07 11.50
N SER A 222 -2.84 8.78 12.61
CA SER A 222 -4.30 8.62 12.66
C SER A 222 -5.03 9.88 13.15
N PHE A 223 -4.31 10.84 13.75
CA PHE A 223 -4.88 12.06 14.27
C PHE A 223 -3.96 13.28 14.11
N PHE A 224 -4.57 14.42 13.88
CA PHE A 224 -3.89 15.63 13.43
C PHE A 224 -2.83 16.17 14.38
N ASP A 225 -3.04 16.07 15.71
CA ASP A 225 -2.07 16.61 16.66
C ASP A 225 -0.76 15.82 16.66
N TYR A 226 -0.80 14.51 16.41
CA TYR A 226 0.40 13.69 16.25
C TYR A 226 1.10 14.03 14.93
N ALA A 227 0.37 14.13 13.83
CA ALA A 227 0.92 14.58 12.55
C ALA A 227 1.66 15.92 12.70
N MET A 228 1.13 16.85 13.50
CA MET A 228 1.79 18.12 13.77
C MET A 228 3.02 18.00 14.67
N ARG A 229 3.12 16.96 15.52
CA ARG A 229 4.36 16.66 16.26
C ARG A 229 5.45 16.21 15.29
N GLU A 230 5.14 15.27 14.41
CA GLU A 230 6.07 14.79 13.38
C GLU A 230 6.50 15.91 12.44
N ARG A 231 5.56 16.75 11.98
CA ARG A 231 5.90 17.94 11.17
C ARG A 231 6.87 18.89 11.86
N ARG A 232 6.76 19.08 13.17
CA ARG A 232 7.72 19.91 13.95
C ARG A 232 9.10 19.28 14.03
N ASN A 233 9.18 17.95 13.93
CA ASN A 233 10.44 17.19 13.86
C ASN A 233 10.96 17.02 12.42
N GLY A 234 10.28 17.62 11.40
CA GLY A 234 10.74 17.68 10.02
C GLY A 234 10.20 16.60 9.10
N LEU A 235 9.41 15.63 9.60
CA LEU A 235 8.85 14.57 8.77
C LEU A 235 7.77 15.12 7.82
N THR A 236 7.67 14.58 6.63
CA THR A 236 6.54 14.77 5.71
C THR A 236 5.45 13.77 6.02
N ILE A 237 4.21 14.21 6.08
CA ILE A 237 3.06 13.35 6.38
C ILE A 237 2.44 12.85 5.08
N LEU A 238 2.40 11.54 4.93
CA LEU A 238 1.72 10.88 3.83
C LEU A 238 0.31 10.51 4.31
N VAL A 239 -0.67 11.26 3.80
CA VAL A 239 -2.09 11.14 4.20
C VAL A 239 -2.70 9.97 3.45
N ARG A 240 -2.88 8.85 4.14
CA ARG A 240 -3.40 7.63 3.51
C ARG A 240 -4.92 7.57 3.46
N GLU A 241 -5.41 6.99 2.36
CA GLU A 241 -6.81 6.68 2.12
C GLU A 241 -6.90 5.35 1.37
N GLY A 242 -6.62 4.28 2.09
CA GLY A 242 -6.60 2.91 1.60
C GLY A 242 -7.92 2.16 1.76
N SER A 243 -7.84 0.84 1.74
CA SER A 243 -8.95 -0.05 2.11
C SER A 243 -8.90 -0.41 3.60
N ALA A 244 -7.68 -0.64 4.14
CA ALA A 244 -7.45 -0.99 5.53
C ALA A 244 -7.52 0.22 6.46
N ALA A 245 -6.88 1.33 6.08
CA ALA A 245 -6.79 2.53 6.91
C ALA A 245 -7.14 3.79 6.12
N ARG A 246 -7.97 4.66 6.72
CA ARG A 246 -8.54 5.87 6.11
C ARG A 246 -8.38 7.07 7.03
N ASN A 247 -7.22 7.70 6.98
CA ASN A 247 -6.86 8.78 7.89
C ASN A 247 -7.09 10.19 7.29
N LEU A 248 -7.48 10.28 6.01
CA LEU A 248 -7.60 11.54 5.29
C LEU A 248 -8.57 12.52 5.96
N GLU A 249 -9.72 12.04 6.44
CA GLU A 249 -10.72 12.92 7.04
C GLU A 249 -10.18 13.61 8.31
N ALA A 250 -9.50 12.86 9.17
CA ALA A 250 -8.92 13.40 10.39
C ALA A 250 -7.79 14.42 10.10
N LEU A 251 -6.90 14.09 9.17
CA LEU A 251 -5.73 14.91 8.88
C LEU A 251 -6.09 16.15 8.05
N VAL A 252 -6.84 15.98 6.95
CA VAL A 252 -7.28 17.11 6.12
C VAL A 252 -8.28 17.99 6.86
N GLY A 253 -9.19 17.40 7.66
CA GLY A 253 -10.08 18.16 8.53
C GLY A 253 -9.32 19.08 9.49
N GLY A 254 -8.21 18.59 10.06
CA GLY A 254 -7.30 19.40 10.89
C GLY A 254 -6.61 20.53 10.11
N LEU A 255 -6.14 20.26 8.87
CA LEU A 255 -5.58 21.29 7.99
C LEU A 255 -6.59 22.39 7.69
N VAL A 256 -7.80 22.02 7.28
CA VAL A 256 -8.88 22.97 6.96
C VAL A 256 -9.26 23.80 8.18
N GLN A 257 -9.45 23.17 9.34
CA GLN A 257 -9.79 23.86 10.59
C GLN A 257 -8.75 24.88 11.01
N ARG A 258 -7.46 24.61 10.74
CA ARG A 258 -6.35 25.50 11.07
C ARG A 258 -5.92 26.43 9.92
N HIS A 259 -6.66 26.45 8.82
CA HIS A 259 -6.39 27.26 7.62
C HIS A 259 -4.97 27.02 7.03
N MET A 260 -4.50 25.77 7.06
CA MET A 260 -3.22 25.37 6.50
C MET A 260 -3.39 24.93 5.04
N ASN A 261 -2.39 25.19 4.19
CA ASN A 261 -2.41 24.86 2.77
C ASN A 261 -1.95 23.43 2.42
N GLY A 262 -1.54 22.64 3.42
CA GLY A 262 -1.06 21.27 3.22
C GLY A 262 0.42 21.14 2.82
N ASP A 263 1.23 22.20 2.95
CA ASP A 263 2.68 22.10 2.73
C ASP A 263 3.30 21.08 3.70
N GLY A 264 4.08 20.14 3.16
CA GLY A 264 4.64 19.02 3.90
C GLY A 264 3.66 17.88 4.19
N PHE A 265 2.51 17.88 3.50
CA PHE A 265 1.57 16.77 3.45
C PHE A 265 1.45 16.28 2.00
N CYS A 266 1.43 14.95 1.80
CA CYS A 266 1.23 14.30 0.51
C CYS A 266 0.08 13.31 0.64
N PHE A 267 -0.52 12.89 -0.48
CA PHE A 267 -1.49 11.80 -0.48
C PHE A 267 -0.82 10.47 -0.82
N CYS A 268 -1.31 9.39 -0.21
CA CYS A 268 -0.97 8.03 -0.55
C CYS A 268 -2.20 7.11 -0.44
N THR A 269 -2.08 5.90 -0.98
CA THR A 269 -3.13 4.87 -0.82
C THR A 269 -2.77 3.83 0.21
N ASP A 270 -1.50 3.53 0.39
CA ASP A 270 -1.03 2.44 1.25
C ASP A 270 -1.64 1.10 0.78
N ASP A 271 -2.33 0.35 1.62
CA ASP A 271 -3.08 -0.86 1.27
C ASP A 271 -4.43 -0.52 0.66
N LYS A 272 -4.58 -0.67 -0.67
CA LYS A 272 -5.85 -0.40 -1.35
C LYS A 272 -6.20 -1.49 -2.35
N HIS A 273 -7.32 -2.18 -2.12
CA HIS A 273 -7.84 -3.21 -3.00
C HIS A 273 -8.25 -2.64 -4.36
N ILE A 274 -8.09 -3.43 -5.42
CA ILE A 274 -8.48 -3.04 -6.77
C ILE A 274 -9.98 -2.76 -6.90
N GLU A 275 -10.83 -3.41 -6.09
CA GLU A 275 -12.28 -3.15 -6.01
C GLU A 275 -12.57 -1.72 -5.57
N ASP A 276 -11.90 -1.25 -4.51
CA ASP A 276 -12.04 0.12 -4.02
C ASP A 276 -11.56 1.14 -5.06
N ILE A 277 -10.46 0.84 -5.76
CA ILE A 277 -9.98 1.71 -6.84
C ILE A 277 -11.02 1.84 -7.94
N GLN A 278 -11.67 0.76 -8.34
CA GLN A 278 -12.73 0.80 -9.34
C GLN A 278 -13.97 1.55 -8.87
N ARG A 279 -14.35 1.39 -7.61
CA ARG A 279 -15.55 1.99 -7.03
C ARG A 279 -15.42 3.49 -6.78
N GLU A 280 -14.29 3.92 -6.23
CA GLU A 280 -14.12 5.31 -5.75
C GLU A 280 -12.98 6.07 -6.43
N GLY A 281 -12.04 5.39 -7.08
CA GLY A 281 -10.83 5.96 -7.68
C GLY A 281 -9.58 5.70 -6.84
N HIS A 282 -8.47 6.27 -7.30
CA HIS A 282 -7.14 6.18 -6.70
C HIS A 282 -6.78 7.50 -5.99
N ILE A 283 -5.67 8.14 -6.30
CA ILE A 283 -5.30 9.47 -5.75
C ILE A 283 -6.31 10.57 -6.12
N ASP A 284 -7.00 10.44 -7.24
CA ASP A 284 -8.11 11.34 -7.59
C ASP A 284 -9.25 11.31 -6.56
N HIS A 285 -9.50 10.17 -5.92
CA HIS A 285 -10.42 10.07 -4.79
C HIS A 285 -9.94 10.88 -3.58
N ASN A 286 -8.66 10.79 -3.23
CA ASN A 286 -8.08 11.54 -2.11
C ASN A 286 -8.22 13.06 -2.35
N VAL A 287 -7.90 13.52 -3.57
CA VAL A 287 -8.05 14.94 -3.95
C VAL A 287 -9.52 15.37 -3.86
N ARG A 288 -10.45 14.60 -4.44
CA ARG A 288 -11.91 14.90 -4.35
C ARG A 288 -12.41 14.94 -2.91
N LYS A 289 -11.98 13.98 -2.08
CA LYS A 289 -12.40 13.90 -0.67
C LYS A 289 -11.85 15.10 0.11
N ALA A 290 -10.60 15.49 -0.09
CA ALA A 290 -10.01 16.67 0.53
C ALA A 290 -10.76 17.97 0.16
N ILE A 291 -11.12 18.15 -1.10
CA ILE A 291 -11.91 19.29 -1.57
C ILE A 291 -13.31 19.30 -0.91
N ARG A 292 -13.98 18.15 -0.83
CA ARG A 292 -15.27 18.03 -0.15
C ARG A 292 -15.22 18.40 1.35
N LEU A 293 -14.08 18.15 2.00
CA LEU A 293 -13.84 18.55 3.39
C LEU A 293 -13.53 20.05 3.54
N GLY A 294 -13.45 20.80 2.44
CA GLY A 294 -13.25 22.25 2.44
C GLY A 294 -11.84 22.72 2.09
N MET A 295 -10.94 21.83 1.67
CA MET A 295 -9.62 22.23 1.20
C MET A 295 -9.72 22.95 -0.14
N ASN A 296 -8.84 23.95 -0.35
CA ASN A 296 -8.72 24.61 -1.65
C ASN A 296 -8.33 23.59 -2.74
N PRO A 297 -8.99 23.56 -3.93
CA PRO A 297 -8.69 22.59 -4.96
C PRO A 297 -7.22 22.58 -5.42
N ILE A 298 -6.56 23.74 -5.51
CA ILE A 298 -5.16 23.81 -5.93
C ILE A 298 -4.26 23.25 -4.81
N SER A 299 -4.55 23.56 -3.55
CA SER A 299 -3.81 22.99 -2.41
C SER A 299 -3.95 21.47 -2.34
N ALA A 300 -5.15 20.92 -2.59
CA ALA A 300 -5.37 19.47 -2.66
C ALA A 300 -4.57 18.84 -3.82
N ILE A 301 -4.54 19.49 -5.00
CA ILE A 301 -3.72 19.04 -6.14
C ILE A 301 -2.23 19.12 -5.81
N LYS A 302 -1.75 20.13 -5.06
CA LYS A 302 -0.35 20.21 -4.60
C LYS A 302 0.04 18.99 -3.75
N MET A 303 -0.82 18.57 -2.83
CA MET A 303 -0.57 17.38 -2.00
C MET A 303 -0.46 16.09 -2.84
N ALA A 304 -1.15 16.04 -3.97
CA ALA A 304 -1.11 14.92 -4.91
C ALA A 304 0.00 15.04 -5.97
N THR A 305 0.79 16.10 -5.99
CA THR A 305 1.71 16.39 -7.10
C THR A 305 3.05 16.92 -6.62
N ILE A 306 3.19 18.26 -6.53
CA ILE A 306 4.49 18.89 -6.26
C ILE A 306 5.02 18.58 -4.87
N ASN A 307 4.17 18.47 -3.85
CA ASN A 307 4.63 18.11 -2.51
C ASN A 307 5.27 16.73 -2.48
N ALA A 308 4.63 15.74 -3.14
CA ALA A 308 5.19 14.39 -3.28
C ALA A 308 6.47 14.40 -4.12
N ALA A 309 6.49 15.12 -5.25
CA ALA A 309 7.68 15.24 -6.08
C ALA A 309 8.87 15.85 -5.31
N ASP A 310 8.64 16.88 -4.50
CA ASP A 310 9.68 17.52 -3.69
C ASP A 310 10.15 16.61 -2.55
N CYS A 311 9.24 15.87 -1.89
CA CYS A 311 9.56 14.90 -0.86
C CYS A 311 10.53 13.84 -1.36
N TYR A 312 10.26 13.26 -2.54
CA TYR A 312 11.07 12.20 -3.14
C TYR A 312 12.16 12.70 -4.10
N GLY A 313 12.38 14.01 -4.19
CA GLY A 313 13.43 14.60 -5.03
C GLY A 313 13.19 14.45 -6.54
N LEU A 314 11.96 14.26 -6.98
CA LEU A 314 11.57 14.08 -8.39
C LEU A 314 11.45 15.43 -9.10
N LYS A 315 12.60 16.06 -9.36
CA LYS A 315 12.70 17.44 -9.88
C LYS A 315 12.08 17.68 -11.25
N ASP A 316 11.83 16.62 -12.01
CA ASP A 316 11.25 16.65 -13.34
C ASP A 316 9.73 16.38 -13.36
N LYS A 317 9.07 16.25 -12.21
CA LYS A 317 7.65 15.87 -12.06
C LYS A 317 6.87 16.84 -11.17
N GLY A 318 5.57 16.62 -11.06
CA GLY A 318 4.69 17.28 -10.09
C GLY A 318 4.26 18.71 -10.44
N ALA A 319 4.62 19.24 -11.61
CA ALA A 319 4.22 20.60 -12.03
C ALA A 319 4.02 20.70 -13.55
N VAL A 320 3.12 21.58 -13.98
CA VAL A 320 3.02 22.00 -15.37
C VAL A 320 3.97 23.18 -15.55
N ALA A 321 5.22 22.91 -15.95
CA ALA A 321 6.24 23.93 -16.07
C ALA A 321 7.34 23.52 -17.08
N PRO A 322 8.05 24.47 -17.70
CA PRO A 322 9.14 24.17 -18.63
C PRO A 322 10.20 23.27 -17.99
N GLY A 323 10.64 22.26 -18.73
CA GLY A 323 11.63 21.27 -18.30
C GLY A 323 11.06 20.09 -17.49
N ARG A 324 9.80 20.13 -17.10
CA ARG A 324 9.10 19.02 -16.44
C ARG A 324 8.59 18.00 -17.45
N GLN A 325 8.49 16.75 -17.06
CA GLN A 325 7.85 15.69 -17.85
C GLN A 325 6.38 16.03 -18.06
N ALA A 326 5.89 15.81 -19.27
CA ALA A 326 4.50 16.12 -19.64
C ALA A 326 3.55 14.98 -19.18
N ASP A 327 3.51 14.74 -17.88
CA ASP A 327 2.50 13.92 -17.20
C ASP A 327 1.39 14.87 -16.76
N LEU A 328 0.27 14.83 -17.49
CA LEU A 328 -0.76 15.85 -17.37
C LEU A 328 -2.15 15.23 -17.29
N LEU A 329 -3.02 15.87 -16.53
CA LEU A 329 -4.45 15.55 -16.49
C LEU A 329 -5.26 16.70 -17.09
N VAL A 330 -6.18 16.37 -17.99
CA VAL A 330 -7.19 17.30 -18.48
C VAL A 330 -8.47 17.07 -17.69
N LEU A 331 -8.93 18.13 -17.02
CA LEU A 331 -10.12 18.07 -16.16
C LEU A 331 -11.21 18.99 -16.73
N SER A 332 -12.46 18.52 -16.74
CA SER A 332 -13.61 19.39 -17.03
C SER A 332 -13.97 20.28 -15.85
N ASP A 333 -13.72 19.84 -14.63
CA ASP A 333 -14.04 20.57 -13.40
C ASP A 333 -13.00 20.28 -12.30
N LEU A 334 -12.59 21.34 -11.56
CA LEU A 334 -11.59 21.24 -10.50
C LEU A 334 -12.17 20.76 -9.16
N VAL A 335 -13.46 20.97 -8.92
CA VAL A 335 -14.07 20.62 -7.62
C VAL A 335 -14.41 19.14 -7.58
N SER A 336 -15.01 18.63 -8.66
CA SER A 336 -15.31 17.20 -8.82
C SER A 336 -14.11 16.39 -9.31
N VAL A 337 -13.03 17.04 -9.73
CA VAL A 337 -11.83 16.41 -10.30
C VAL A 337 -12.19 15.39 -11.39
N THR A 338 -13.03 15.83 -12.33
CA THR A 338 -13.51 14.97 -13.42
C THR A 338 -12.45 14.88 -14.51
N ILE A 339 -11.75 13.76 -14.56
CA ILE A 339 -10.64 13.50 -15.49
C ILE A 339 -11.19 13.06 -16.84
N GLU A 340 -10.97 13.86 -17.88
CA GLU A 340 -11.31 13.54 -19.27
C GLU A 340 -10.17 12.82 -19.97
N ASP A 341 -8.95 13.32 -19.84
CA ASP A 341 -7.76 12.77 -20.48
C ASP A 341 -6.58 12.69 -19.50
N VAL A 342 -5.75 11.69 -19.71
CA VAL A 342 -4.47 11.49 -19.02
C VAL A 342 -3.37 11.46 -20.08
N TYR A 343 -2.34 12.24 -19.88
CA TYR A 343 -1.13 12.22 -20.70
C TYR A 343 0.04 11.68 -19.87
N PHE A 344 0.78 10.75 -20.43
CA PHE A 344 2.04 10.24 -19.89
C PHE A 344 3.16 10.55 -20.88
N LYS A 345 4.15 11.33 -20.46
CA LYS A 345 5.23 11.82 -21.34
C LYS A 345 4.69 12.45 -22.63
N GLY A 346 3.65 13.25 -22.51
CA GLY A 346 3.00 13.92 -23.63
C GLY A 346 2.17 13.02 -24.56
N GLN A 347 2.09 11.73 -24.27
CA GLN A 347 1.26 10.77 -25.03
C GLN A 347 -0.07 10.55 -24.31
N LEU A 348 -1.16 10.60 -25.04
CA LEU A 348 -2.48 10.29 -24.50
C LEU A 348 -2.53 8.82 -24.05
N VAL A 349 -2.96 8.58 -22.82
CA VAL A 349 -3.17 7.24 -22.28
C VAL A 349 -4.49 6.70 -22.83
N ASP A 350 -4.43 5.58 -23.53
CA ASP A 350 -5.64 4.90 -24.00
C ASP A 350 -6.31 4.19 -22.81
N LYS A 351 -7.48 4.69 -22.42
CA LYS A 351 -8.28 4.13 -21.32
C LYS A 351 -8.78 2.70 -21.59
N ASN A 352 -8.79 2.28 -22.87
CA ASN A 352 -9.24 0.95 -23.30
C ASN A 352 -8.07 0.03 -23.68
N ALA A 353 -6.82 0.47 -23.51
CA ALA A 353 -5.66 -0.36 -23.79
C ALA A 353 -5.74 -1.68 -23.02
N LYS A 354 -5.43 -2.77 -23.71
CA LYS A 354 -5.31 -4.08 -23.05
C LYS A 354 -4.12 -4.04 -22.09
N ILE A 355 -4.36 -4.58 -20.91
CA ILE A 355 -3.30 -4.79 -19.92
C ILE A 355 -2.45 -5.96 -20.39
N VAL A 356 -1.14 -5.77 -20.37
CA VAL A 356 -0.17 -6.80 -20.74
C VAL A 356 0.51 -7.27 -19.46
N ILE A 357 0.18 -8.48 -19.03
CA ILE A 357 0.81 -9.12 -17.88
C ILE A 357 2.01 -9.91 -18.40
N LYS A 358 3.20 -9.62 -17.89
CA LYS A 358 4.39 -10.41 -18.20
C LYS A 358 4.33 -11.77 -17.50
N PRO A 359 4.87 -12.84 -18.10
CA PRO A 359 4.92 -14.14 -17.44
C PRO A 359 5.66 -14.05 -16.09
N CYS A 360 5.09 -14.68 -15.08
CA CYS A 360 5.73 -14.84 -13.77
C CYS A 360 6.68 -16.03 -13.79
N ALA A 361 7.83 -15.91 -13.15
CA ALA A 361 8.77 -17.01 -12.97
C ALA A 361 8.13 -18.14 -12.15
N PRO A 362 8.32 -19.43 -12.52
CA PRO A 362 7.63 -20.55 -11.85
C PRO A 362 7.91 -20.65 -10.35
N GLU A 363 9.11 -20.27 -9.91
CA GLU A 363 9.51 -20.26 -8.50
C GLU A 363 8.67 -19.30 -7.65
N LEU A 364 8.23 -18.18 -8.22
CA LEU A 364 7.33 -17.22 -7.56
C LEU A 364 5.87 -17.71 -7.48
N LYS A 365 5.54 -18.79 -8.19
CA LYS A 365 4.25 -19.49 -8.10
C LYS A 365 4.30 -20.76 -7.26
N ASN A 366 5.39 -20.98 -6.56
CA ASN A 366 5.60 -22.12 -5.67
C ASN A 366 6.21 -21.64 -4.37
N THR A 367 5.42 -20.91 -3.57
CA THR A 367 5.88 -20.25 -2.33
C THR A 367 5.13 -20.69 -1.09
N VAL A 368 4.21 -21.65 -1.21
CA VAL A 368 3.45 -22.19 -0.09
C VAL A 368 3.98 -23.59 0.25
N HIS A 369 4.88 -23.64 1.21
CA HIS A 369 5.57 -24.86 1.69
C HIS A 369 5.21 -25.12 3.16
N VAL A 370 4.11 -25.82 3.40
CA VAL A 370 3.63 -26.18 4.74
C VAL A 370 4.06 -27.60 5.07
N ALA A 371 4.58 -27.82 6.29
CA ALA A 371 4.84 -29.17 6.79
C ALA A 371 3.54 -29.96 6.95
N GLU A 372 3.65 -31.30 6.95
CA GLU A 372 2.49 -32.16 7.24
C GLU A 372 1.88 -31.84 8.60
N PHE A 373 0.57 -31.66 8.61
CA PHE A 373 -0.22 -31.40 9.82
C PHE A 373 -1.59 -32.09 9.73
N SER A 374 -2.28 -32.14 10.84
CA SER A 374 -3.65 -32.63 10.93
C SER A 374 -4.50 -31.65 11.75
N ARG A 375 -5.81 -31.84 11.81
CA ARG A 375 -6.74 -30.98 12.56
C ARG A 375 -6.40 -30.87 14.05
N GLU A 376 -5.73 -31.90 14.63
CA GLU A 376 -5.27 -31.86 16.01
C GLU A 376 -4.29 -30.74 16.31
N ALA A 377 -3.62 -30.20 15.27
CA ALA A 377 -2.74 -29.04 15.39
C ALA A 377 -3.47 -27.74 15.75
N PHE A 378 -4.78 -27.67 15.52
CA PHE A 378 -5.63 -26.52 15.90
C PHE A 378 -6.25 -26.68 17.29
N GLN A 379 -5.95 -27.76 18.03
CA GLN A 379 -6.45 -27.92 19.40
C GLN A 379 -5.76 -26.92 20.32
N LEU A 380 -6.56 -26.17 21.06
CA LEU A 380 -6.09 -25.19 22.03
C LEU A 380 -6.50 -25.64 23.43
N GLU A 381 -5.50 -25.79 24.32
CA GLU A 381 -5.69 -26.28 25.69
C GLU A 381 -5.15 -25.26 26.70
N SER A 382 -5.81 -25.16 27.84
CA SER A 382 -5.34 -24.36 28.98
C SER A 382 -5.29 -25.20 30.22
N ALA A 383 -4.23 -25.06 31.02
CA ALA A 383 -4.03 -25.77 32.27
C ALA A 383 -4.92 -25.25 33.41
N ASP A 384 -5.29 -23.99 33.37
CA ASP A 384 -6.10 -23.32 34.40
C ASP A 384 -7.50 -22.92 33.90
N GLY A 385 -7.82 -23.25 32.66
CA GLY A 385 -9.09 -22.92 32.03
C GLY A 385 -9.22 -21.47 31.57
N ILE A 386 -8.10 -20.74 31.52
CA ILE A 386 -8.05 -19.33 31.10
C ILE A 386 -7.34 -19.20 29.74
N PHE A 387 -7.95 -18.49 28.81
CA PHE A 387 -7.39 -18.24 27.50
C PHE A 387 -7.20 -16.73 27.27
N PRO A 388 -6.04 -16.28 26.77
CA PRO A 388 -5.90 -14.93 26.24
C PRO A 388 -6.78 -14.79 24.99
N VAL A 389 -7.44 -13.66 24.84
CA VAL A 389 -8.35 -13.40 23.74
C VAL A 389 -7.90 -12.18 22.96
N ILE A 390 -7.83 -12.30 21.64
CA ILE A 390 -7.66 -11.20 20.69
C ILE A 390 -9.05 -10.63 20.43
N LEU A 391 -9.33 -9.42 20.92
CA LEU A 391 -10.59 -8.75 20.66
C LEU A 391 -10.45 -7.86 19.45
N ALA A 392 -11.06 -8.24 18.33
CA ALA A 392 -11.13 -7.43 17.12
C ALA A 392 -12.02 -6.20 17.36
N GLU A 393 -11.58 -5.03 16.88
CA GLU A 393 -12.31 -3.76 17.01
C GLU A 393 -12.88 -3.37 15.65
N GLU A 394 -14.17 -3.08 15.63
CA GLU A 394 -14.89 -2.74 14.40
C GLU A 394 -14.30 -1.49 13.71
N GLY A 395 -14.01 -1.60 12.42
CA GLY A 395 -13.44 -0.52 11.61
C GLY A 395 -12.01 -0.13 11.97
N GLN A 396 -11.29 -0.95 12.75
CA GLN A 396 -9.92 -0.70 13.17
C GLN A 396 -9.01 -1.89 12.85
N ILE A 397 -7.73 -1.60 12.67
CA ILE A 397 -6.69 -2.63 12.57
C ILE A 397 -6.09 -2.97 13.94
N THR A 398 -6.35 -2.15 14.96
CA THR A 398 -5.94 -2.42 16.35
C THR A 398 -6.79 -3.51 16.99
N THR A 399 -6.27 -4.13 18.04
CA THR A 399 -6.99 -5.11 18.86
C THR A 399 -6.88 -4.77 20.33
N ARG A 400 -7.82 -5.29 21.14
CA ARG A 400 -7.72 -5.21 22.60
C ARG A 400 -7.42 -6.59 23.21
N LYS A 401 -6.70 -6.57 24.33
CA LYS A 401 -6.48 -7.76 25.14
C LYS A 401 -7.75 -8.15 25.89
N GLY A 402 -8.16 -9.40 25.72
CA GLY A 402 -9.24 -10.01 26.48
C GLY A 402 -8.78 -11.24 27.24
N THR A 403 -9.65 -11.77 28.07
CA THR A 403 -9.45 -13.02 28.79
C THR A 403 -10.76 -13.78 28.83
N LEU A 404 -10.74 -15.06 28.45
CA LEU A 404 -11.88 -15.96 28.54
C LEU A 404 -11.60 -17.01 29.62
N LYS A 405 -12.49 -17.11 30.58
CA LYS A 405 -12.50 -18.23 31.54
C LYS A 405 -13.49 -19.30 31.06
N ALA A 406 -12.97 -20.39 30.49
CA ALA A 406 -13.79 -21.48 29.95
C ALA A 406 -14.00 -22.64 30.98
N GLY A 407 -13.24 -22.65 32.08
CA GLY A 407 -13.37 -23.67 33.13
C GLY A 407 -12.60 -23.35 34.41
N ASP A 408 -12.72 -24.20 35.44
CA ASP A 408 -11.97 -24.08 36.70
C ASP A 408 -10.82 -25.11 36.78
N GLY A 409 -10.12 -25.31 35.65
CA GLY A 409 -9.01 -26.27 35.54
C GLY A 409 -8.70 -26.63 34.11
N PRO A 410 -7.87 -27.66 33.85
CA PRO A 410 -7.47 -27.99 32.48
C PRO A 410 -8.67 -28.25 31.58
N CYS A 411 -8.74 -27.54 30.46
CA CYS A 411 -9.81 -27.70 29.48
C CYS A 411 -9.32 -27.39 28.05
N LYS A 412 -10.07 -27.90 27.07
CA LYS A 412 -9.91 -27.56 25.67
C LYS A 412 -10.87 -26.43 25.31
N PHE A 413 -10.39 -25.48 24.55
CA PHE A 413 -11.23 -24.45 23.99
C PHE A 413 -12.19 -25.03 22.94
N GLN A 414 -13.43 -24.61 23.00
CA GLN A 414 -14.43 -24.86 21.97
C GLN A 414 -15.03 -23.52 21.55
N SER A 415 -15.14 -23.33 20.25
CA SER A 415 -15.74 -22.11 19.69
C SER A 415 -17.23 -22.02 20.04
N ASP A 416 -17.69 -20.81 20.24
CA ASP A 416 -19.09 -20.47 20.45
C ASP A 416 -19.49 -19.23 19.60
N ASP A 417 -20.64 -18.63 19.88
CA ASP A 417 -21.14 -17.49 19.13
C ASP A 417 -20.28 -16.22 19.29
N ASP A 418 -19.57 -16.05 20.39
CA ASP A 418 -18.79 -14.88 20.75
C ASP A 418 -17.29 -15.04 20.49
N TYR A 419 -16.81 -16.30 20.60
CA TYR A 419 -15.37 -16.62 20.53
C TYR A 419 -15.10 -17.76 19.56
N GLN A 420 -14.18 -17.53 18.63
CA GLN A 420 -13.74 -18.51 17.64
C GLN A 420 -12.25 -18.80 17.78
N LYS A 421 -11.79 -19.88 17.11
CA LYS A 421 -10.38 -20.15 16.97
C LYS A 421 -9.77 -19.32 15.87
N ILE A 422 -8.53 -18.87 16.10
CA ILE A 422 -7.66 -18.29 15.09
C ILE A 422 -6.32 -19.01 15.13
N ALA A 423 -5.72 -19.27 13.98
CA ALA A 423 -4.40 -19.88 13.91
C ALA A 423 -3.57 -19.27 12.79
N VAL A 424 -2.23 -19.30 12.98
CA VAL A 424 -1.26 -18.95 11.93
C VAL A 424 -0.35 -20.15 11.69
N VAL A 425 -0.31 -20.60 10.42
CA VAL A 425 0.43 -21.76 9.96
C VAL A 425 1.64 -21.28 9.15
N GLU A 426 2.85 -21.66 9.58
CA GLU A 426 4.08 -21.32 8.87
C GLU A 426 4.09 -21.97 7.48
N ARG A 427 4.35 -21.15 6.43
CA ARG A 427 4.28 -21.60 5.03
C ARG A 427 5.56 -21.46 4.21
N HIS A 428 6.66 -21.05 4.80
CA HIS A 428 7.89 -20.73 4.06
C HIS A 428 8.97 -21.79 4.13
N LYS A 429 9.19 -22.36 5.31
CA LYS A 429 10.36 -23.19 5.64
C LYS A 429 10.00 -24.59 6.14
N MET A 430 8.74 -24.98 6.05
CA MET A 430 8.24 -26.30 6.52
C MET A 430 8.63 -26.60 7.97
N THR A 431 8.60 -25.58 8.84
CA THR A 431 8.99 -25.75 10.25
C THR A 431 7.97 -26.53 11.07
N GLY A 432 6.74 -26.64 10.59
CA GLY A 432 5.62 -27.26 11.30
C GLY A 432 5.07 -26.40 12.44
N LYS A 433 5.47 -25.13 12.55
CA LYS A 433 4.91 -24.23 13.56
C LYS A 433 3.49 -23.83 13.19
N ILE A 434 2.58 -24.00 14.15
CA ILE A 434 1.19 -23.57 14.07
C ILE A 434 0.85 -22.93 15.41
N GLY A 435 0.70 -21.61 15.41
CA GLY A 435 0.25 -20.85 16.58
C GLY A 435 -1.26 -20.75 16.60
N CYS A 436 -1.88 -21.12 17.73
CA CYS A 436 -3.33 -21.07 17.92
C CYS A 436 -3.69 -20.08 19.02
N GLY A 437 -4.89 -19.47 18.89
CA GLY A 437 -5.43 -18.53 19.87
C GLY A 437 -6.95 -18.45 19.82
N VAL A 438 -7.49 -17.62 20.70
CA VAL A 438 -8.93 -17.28 20.74
C VAL A 438 -9.11 -15.85 20.23
N ILE A 439 -10.07 -15.66 19.33
CA ILE A 439 -10.50 -14.35 18.85
C ILE A 439 -11.95 -14.10 19.21
N GLY A 440 -12.27 -12.88 19.63
CA GLY A 440 -13.61 -12.40 19.85
C GLY A 440 -13.91 -11.15 19.05
N GLY A 441 -15.18 -10.89 18.76
CA GLY A 441 -15.60 -9.68 18.06
C GLY A 441 -15.62 -9.76 16.53
N PHE A 442 -14.98 -10.76 15.92
CA PHE A 442 -14.95 -10.97 14.47
C PHE A 442 -16.23 -11.63 13.96
N GLY A 443 -16.56 -12.80 14.52
CA GLY A 443 -17.76 -13.60 14.22
C GLY A 443 -17.60 -14.46 12.96
N ILE A 444 -17.68 -15.79 13.09
CA ILE A 444 -17.85 -16.73 11.98
C ILE A 444 -18.55 -17.97 12.50
N ARG A 445 -19.46 -18.56 11.70
CA ARG A 445 -20.27 -19.72 12.06
C ARG A 445 -20.42 -20.68 10.89
N GLY A 446 -20.36 -21.95 11.19
CA GLY A 446 -20.55 -23.03 10.21
C GLY A 446 -19.41 -23.21 9.24
N GLY A 447 -18.18 -22.79 9.61
CA GLY A 447 -17.05 -22.94 8.72
C GLY A 447 -15.77 -22.20 9.12
N ALA A 448 -14.95 -21.90 8.10
CA ALA A 448 -13.67 -21.22 8.26
C ALA A 448 -13.37 -20.26 7.11
N ILE A 449 -12.57 -19.23 7.41
CA ILE A 449 -11.97 -18.31 6.43
C ILE A 449 -10.45 -18.38 6.58
N ALA A 450 -9.72 -18.48 5.47
CA ALA A 450 -8.26 -18.43 5.51
C ALA A 450 -7.69 -17.51 4.44
N SER A 451 -6.50 -16.98 4.73
CA SER A 451 -5.74 -16.09 3.87
C SER A 451 -4.25 -16.43 3.91
N SER A 452 -3.57 -16.35 2.77
CA SER A 452 -2.11 -16.29 2.67
C SER A 452 -1.56 -14.86 2.63
N VAL A 453 -2.44 -13.85 2.55
CA VAL A 453 -2.09 -12.45 2.80
C VAL A 453 -2.26 -12.21 4.29
N SER A 454 -1.15 -12.04 5.01
CA SER A 454 -1.11 -11.96 6.47
C SER A 454 0.14 -11.16 6.87
N HIS A 455 -0.05 -9.88 7.11
CA HIS A 455 1.03 -8.89 7.28
C HIS A 455 1.98 -9.22 8.44
N ASP A 456 3.30 -9.01 8.26
CA ASP A 456 4.01 -8.83 6.98
C ASP A 456 4.68 -10.13 6.56
N SER A 457 4.68 -11.14 7.46
CA SER A 457 5.34 -12.43 7.22
C SER A 457 4.63 -13.29 6.18
N HIS A 458 3.35 -13.01 5.91
CA HIS A 458 2.48 -13.71 4.96
C HIS A 458 2.41 -15.23 5.17
N ASN A 459 2.39 -15.65 6.42
CA ASN A 459 2.02 -17.01 6.79
C ASN A 459 0.53 -17.23 6.56
N ILE A 460 0.06 -18.47 6.48
CA ILE A 460 -1.37 -18.72 6.33
C ILE A 460 -2.07 -18.45 7.66
N ILE A 461 -2.98 -17.50 7.66
CA ILE A 461 -3.87 -17.21 8.78
C ILE A 461 -5.26 -17.81 8.52
N VAL A 462 -5.85 -18.43 9.53
CA VAL A 462 -7.16 -19.06 9.44
C VAL A 462 -7.98 -18.79 10.70
N ILE A 463 -9.25 -18.49 10.51
CA ILE A 463 -10.25 -18.37 11.58
C ILE A 463 -11.39 -19.32 11.29
N GLY A 464 -11.93 -19.97 12.32
CA GLY A 464 -13.06 -20.89 12.16
C GLY A 464 -13.71 -21.27 13.48
N ASP A 465 -14.90 -21.83 13.37
CA ASP A 465 -15.64 -22.37 14.52
C ASP A 465 -15.37 -23.86 14.78
N ASN A 466 -14.70 -24.56 13.85
CA ASN A 466 -14.33 -25.95 13.99
C ASN A 466 -12.98 -26.30 13.32
N ASP A 467 -12.27 -27.28 13.84
CA ASP A 467 -10.91 -27.66 13.41
C ASP A 467 -10.90 -28.32 12.02
N GLU A 468 -11.97 -29.00 11.60
CA GLU A 468 -12.05 -29.69 10.32
C GLU A 468 -12.12 -28.69 9.16
N ASP A 469 -12.94 -27.66 9.27
CA ASP A 469 -13.04 -26.61 8.26
C ASP A 469 -11.79 -25.73 8.23
N MET A 470 -11.15 -25.48 9.38
CA MET A 470 -9.85 -24.81 9.44
C MET A 470 -8.75 -25.61 8.70
N GLU A 471 -8.67 -26.92 8.94
CA GLU A 471 -7.74 -27.81 8.20
C GLU A 471 -8.01 -27.76 6.69
N LEU A 472 -9.28 -27.90 6.29
CA LEU A 472 -9.66 -27.86 4.88
C LEU A 472 -9.30 -26.53 4.22
N ALA A 473 -9.53 -25.40 4.89
CA ALA A 473 -9.18 -24.07 4.39
C ALA A 473 -7.66 -23.91 4.17
N VAL A 474 -6.83 -24.36 5.12
CA VAL A 474 -5.37 -24.32 4.95
C VAL A 474 -4.91 -25.23 3.81
N ARG A 475 -5.45 -26.46 3.71
CA ARG A 475 -5.14 -27.39 2.59
C ARG A 475 -5.54 -26.83 1.24
N GLU A 476 -6.65 -26.11 1.17
CA GLU A 476 -7.07 -25.44 -0.06
C GLU A 476 -6.06 -24.37 -0.48
N LEU A 477 -5.55 -23.55 0.44
CA LEU A 477 -4.51 -22.57 0.14
C LEU A 477 -3.16 -23.21 -0.24
N MET A 478 -2.83 -24.35 0.32
CA MET A 478 -1.68 -25.16 -0.14
C MET A 478 -1.86 -25.60 -1.61
N ARG A 479 -3.06 -26.06 -1.96
CA ARG A 479 -3.40 -26.51 -3.32
C ARG A 479 -3.35 -25.39 -4.35
N THR A 480 -3.82 -24.20 -4.00
CA THR A 480 -3.87 -23.02 -4.89
C THR A 480 -2.58 -22.20 -4.87
N GLN A 481 -1.61 -22.57 -4.03
CA GLN A 481 -0.40 -21.81 -3.79
C GLN A 481 -0.67 -20.40 -3.25
N GLY A 482 -1.67 -20.30 -2.38
CA GLY A 482 -2.11 -19.08 -1.71
C GLY A 482 -3.44 -18.55 -2.23
N GLY A 483 -3.96 -17.57 -1.54
CA GLY A 483 -5.24 -16.93 -1.84
C GLY A 483 -6.07 -16.58 -0.61
N TYR A 484 -7.32 -16.27 -0.88
CA TYR A 484 -8.41 -16.21 0.10
C TYR A 484 -9.32 -17.39 -0.13
N THR A 485 -9.77 -18.06 0.94
CA THR A 485 -10.72 -19.16 0.82
C THR A 485 -11.77 -19.12 1.91
N ILE A 486 -12.97 -19.56 1.56
CA ILE A 486 -14.08 -19.78 2.49
C ILE A 486 -14.47 -21.26 2.43
N VAL A 487 -14.56 -21.87 3.60
CA VAL A 487 -15.09 -23.21 3.80
C VAL A 487 -16.38 -23.11 4.59
N GLU A 488 -17.42 -23.77 4.15
CA GLU A 488 -18.71 -23.85 4.83
C GLU A 488 -19.19 -25.31 4.84
N ASN A 489 -19.59 -25.80 6.00
CA ASN A 489 -20.14 -27.16 6.16
C ASN A 489 -19.26 -28.25 5.52
N HIS A 490 -17.96 -28.23 5.82
CA HIS A 490 -16.94 -29.19 5.36
C HIS A 490 -16.72 -29.19 3.84
N LYS A 491 -16.99 -28.06 3.17
CA LYS A 491 -16.75 -27.88 1.74
C LYS A 491 -16.19 -26.50 1.45
N VAL A 492 -15.25 -26.44 0.53
CA VAL A 492 -14.80 -25.17 -0.03
C VAL A 492 -15.97 -24.51 -0.75
N PHE A 493 -16.40 -23.35 -0.27
CA PHE A 493 -17.42 -22.53 -0.92
C PHE A 493 -16.83 -21.85 -2.16
N GLU A 494 -15.77 -21.06 -1.98
CA GLU A 494 -15.07 -20.37 -3.07
C GLU A 494 -13.63 -20.04 -2.64
N THR A 495 -12.73 -19.97 -3.62
CA THR A 495 -11.33 -19.57 -3.43
C THR A 495 -10.92 -18.55 -4.48
N LEU A 496 -10.44 -17.39 -4.03
CA LEU A 496 -9.69 -16.46 -4.84
C LEU A 496 -8.21 -16.87 -4.79
N ALA A 497 -7.75 -17.55 -5.83
CA ALA A 497 -6.37 -18.00 -5.89
C ALA A 497 -5.41 -16.83 -6.16
N LEU A 498 -4.35 -16.73 -5.36
CA LEU A 498 -3.29 -15.74 -5.47
C LEU A 498 -1.94 -16.44 -5.66
N PRO A 499 -1.71 -17.10 -6.82
CA PRO A 499 -0.58 -18.00 -6.99
C PRO A 499 0.76 -17.28 -7.07
N VAL A 500 0.79 -15.98 -7.35
CA VAL A 500 2.03 -15.21 -7.40
C VAL A 500 2.42 -14.82 -5.99
N MET A 501 3.40 -15.51 -5.44
CA MET A 501 3.92 -15.39 -4.07
C MET A 501 2.88 -15.62 -2.96
N GLY A 502 1.71 -16.15 -3.31
CA GLY A 502 0.57 -16.26 -2.38
C GLY A 502 -0.09 -14.91 -2.08
N LEU A 503 0.18 -13.87 -2.88
CA LEU A 503 -0.22 -12.48 -2.65
C LEU A 503 -1.04 -11.91 -3.81
N MET A 504 -0.75 -12.31 -5.06
CA MET A 504 -1.33 -11.69 -6.25
C MET A 504 -1.90 -12.73 -7.21
N SER A 505 -3.01 -12.36 -7.86
CA SER A 505 -3.63 -13.12 -8.94
C SER A 505 -3.10 -12.68 -10.31
N ASP A 506 -3.04 -13.60 -11.26
CA ASP A 506 -2.79 -13.33 -12.67
C ASP A 506 -3.98 -13.73 -13.58
N ASN A 507 -5.17 -13.81 -13.00
CA ASN A 507 -6.40 -14.19 -13.70
C ASN A 507 -7.16 -13.01 -14.34
N GLY A 508 -6.77 -11.79 -14.04
CA GLY A 508 -7.41 -10.55 -14.47
C GLY A 508 -8.36 -9.95 -13.42
N PHE A 509 -8.20 -8.66 -13.20
CA PHE A 509 -8.80 -7.93 -12.07
C PHE A 509 -10.34 -7.93 -12.07
N GLU A 510 -11.01 -7.97 -13.24
CA GLU A 510 -12.47 -8.00 -13.30
C GLU A 510 -13.03 -9.29 -12.68
N LYS A 511 -12.43 -10.43 -13.01
CA LYS A 511 -12.83 -11.73 -12.47
C LYS A 511 -12.51 -11.84 -10.98
N ASP A 512 -11.37 -11.32 -10.57
CA ASP A 512 -10.95 -11.34 -9.17
C ASP A 512 -11.88 -10.49 -8.31
N ASN A 513 -12.30 -9.32 -8.78
CA ASN A 513 -13.27 -8.47 -8.09
C ASN A 513 -14.64 -9.13 -7.93
N GLU A 514 -15.15 -9.78 -8.99
CA GLU A 514 -16.40 -10.53 -8.92
C GLU A 514 -16.32 -11.64 -7.88
N THR A 515 -15.20 -12.35 -7.83
CA THR A 515 -14.96 -13.44 -6.88
C THR A 515 -14.86 -12.89 -5.45
N LEU A 516 -14.05 -11.84 -5.24
CA LEU A 516 -13.87 -11.21 -3.94
C LEU A 516 -15.19 -10.67 -3.38
N GLY A 517 -15.98 -9.99 -4.22
CA GLY A 517 -17.29 -9.46 -3.82
C GLY A 517 -18.26 -10.56 -3.36
N ARG A 518 -18.31 -11.72 -4.07
CA ARG A 518 -19.11 -12.88 -3.61
C ARG A 518 -18.60 -13.45 -2.30
N MET A 519 -17.28 -13.53 -2.13
CA MET A 519 -16.67 -14.07 -0.91
C MET A 519 -16.90 -13.16 0.29
N ILE A 520 -16.77 -11.84 0.15
CA ILE A 520 -17.08 -10.87 1.22
C ILE A 520 -18.54 -10.99 1.65
N HIS A 521 -19.46 -11.02 0.67
CA HIS A 521 -20.88 -11.19 0.97
C HIS A 521 -21.14 -12.51 1.73
N LYS A 522 -20.53 -13.61 1.29
CA LYS A 522 -20.67 -14.91 1.95
C LYS A 522 -20.11 -14.92 3.35
N ALA A 523 -18.98 -14.28 3.60
CA ALA A 523 -18.39 -14.18 4.94
C ALA A 523 -19.34 -13.47 5.92
N HIS A 524 -20.01 -12.40 5.49
CA HIS A 524 -21.04 -11.72 6.29
C HIS A 524 -22.27 -12.59 6.53
N GLU A 525 -22.73 -13.38 5.55
CA GLU A 525 -23.78 -14.37 5.76
C GLU A 525 -23.39 -15.43 6.82
N MET A 526 -22.09 -15.79 6.88
CA MET A 526 -21.55 -16.72 7.88
C MET A 526 -21.32 -16.08 9.25
N GLY A 527 -21.64 -14.78 9.43
CA GLY A 527 -21.63 -14.08 10.71
C GLY A 527 -20.47 -13.12 10.95
N VAL A 528 -19.57 -12.91 9.99
CA VAL A 528 -18.57 -11.83 10.08
C VAL A 528 -19.31 -10.49 10.18
N LYS A 529 -18.96 -9.69 11.18
CA LYS A 529 -19.66 -8.43 11.47
C LYS A 529 -19.47 -7.40 10.34
N ASP A 530 -20.50 -6.62 10.06
CA ASP A 530 -20.52 -5.61 8.98
C ASP A 530 -19.40 -4.57 9.05
N GLY A 531 -18.84 -4.32 10.24
CA GLY A 531 -17.73 -3.38 10.43
C GLY A 531 -16.35 -3.96 10.12
N HIS A 532 -16.25 -5.23 9.70
CA HIS A 532 -14.99 -5.88 9.31
C HIS A 532 -15.00 -6.23 7.83
N ASP A 533 -13.90 -5.91 7.13
CA ASP A 533 -13.57 -6.66 5.92
C ASP A 533 -13.03 -8.03 6.35
N PRO A 534 -13.62 -9.15 5.88
CA PRO A 534 -13.29 -10.48 6.39
C PRO A 534 -11.84 -10.90 6.13
N PHE A 535 -11.20 -10.39 5.08
CA PHE A 535 -9.85 -10.77 4.71
C PHE A 535 -8.81 -9.74 5.18
N ILE A 536 -9.06 -8.45 4.98
CA ILE A 536 -8.16 -7.39 5.44
C ILE A 536 -8.05 -7.40 6.96
N THR A 537 -9.20 -7.44 7.68
CA THR A 537 -9.16 -7.48 9.15
C THR A 537 -8.39 -8.70 9.64
N LEU A 538 -8.59 -9.87 9.02
CA LEU A 538 -7.88 -11.09 9.38
C LEU A 538 -6.37 -10.96 9.11
N SER A 539 -5.95 -10.35 8.01
CA SER A 539 -4.54 -10.23 7.62
C SER A 539 -3.71 -9.45 8.64
N PHE A 540 -4.27 -8.41 9.25
CA PHE A 540 -3.59 -7.61 10.27
C PHE A 540 -3.51 -8.28 11.65
N MET A 541 -4.24 -9.37 11.92
CA MET A 541 -4.15 -10.08 13.20
C MET A 541 -2.77 -10.69 13.46
N ALA A 542 -1.96 -10.88 12.41
CA ALA A 542 -0.62 -11.47 12.51
C ALA A 542 0.53 -10.43 12.60
N LEU A 543 0.26 -9.14 12.52
CA LEU A 543 1.30 -8.10 12.47
C LEU A 543 1.76 -7.66 13.88
N PRO A 544 2.94 -8.11 14.37
CA PRO A 544 3.33 -7.94 15.76
C PRO A 544 3.86 -6.55 16.12
N VAL A 545 3.76 -5.57 15.22
CA VAL A 545 4.10 -4.17 15.48
C VAL A 545 2.88 -3.29 15.80
N ILE A 546 1.66 -3.81 15.57
CA ILE A 546 0.42 -3.10 15.88
C ILE A 546 -0.15 -3.57 17.22
N PRO A 547 -0.44 -2.66 18.20
CA PRO A 547 -0.99 -3.02 19.49
C PRO A 547 -2.42 -3.55 19.39
N GLN A 548 -2.91 -4.27 20.43
CA GLN A 548 -2.24 -4.64 21.69
C GLN A 548 -1.75 -6.09 21.68
N ILE A 549 -2.46 -6.99 20.99
CA ILE A 549 -2.26 -8.45 21.03
C ILE A 549 -2.41 -9.02 19.62
N ARG A 550 -1.51 -9.92 19.24
CA ARG A 550 -1.44 -10.51 17.89
C ARG A 550 -1.21 -12.01 17.95
N ILE A 551 -1.22 -12.66 16.80
CA ILE A 551 -0.93 -14.08 16.67
C ILE A 551 0.12 -14.32 15.59
N THR A 552 1.10 -15.17 15.90
CA THR A 552 2.17 -15.60 14.98
C THR A 552 2.21 -17.12 14.92
N PRO A 553 3.01 -17.75 14.04
CA PRO A 553 3.20 -19.20 14.07
C PRO A 553 3.72 -19.74 15.41
N ARG A 554 4.22 -18.85 16.28
CA ARG A 554 4.73 -19.21 17.62
C ARG A 554 3.66 -19.11 18.72
N GLY A 555 2.48 -18.59 18.40
CA GLY A 555 1.36 -18.41 19.34
C GLY A 555 0.92 -16.96 19.50
N VAL A 556 0.10 -16.73 20.51
CA VAL A 556 -0.44 -15.40 20.84
C VAL A 556 0.65 -14.52 21.46
N PHE A 557 0.79 -13.30 20.94
CA PHE A 557 1.84 -12.36 21.31
C PHE A 557 1.26 -11.06 21.87
N ASP A 558 1.73 -10.69 23.04
CA ASP A 558 1.44 -9.40 23.68
C ASP A 558 2.44 -8.37 23.18
N VAL A 559 1.99 -7.49 22.29
CA VAL A 559 2.83 -6.47 21.64
C VAL A 559 3.36 -5.44 22.64
N GLU A 560 2.52 -5.02 23.59
CA GLU A 560 2.92 -4.02 24.59
C GLU A 560 3.92 -4.57 25.62
N ALA A 561 3.74 -5.83 26.03
CA ALA A 561 4.65 -6.50 26.95
C ALA A 561 5.83 -7.20 26.25
N TRP A 562 5.82 -7.23 24.91
CA TRP A 562 6.81 -7.86 24.04
C TRP A 562 7.11 -9.32 24.45
N LYS A 563 6.06 -10.14 24.58
CA LYS A 563 6.17 -11.55 25.01
C LYS A 563 5.06 -12.43 24.46
N PHE A 564 5.33 -13.70 24.30
CA PHE A 564 4.31 -14.73 24.07
C PHE A 564 3.51 -15.03 25.33
N LEU A 565 2.22 -15.36 25.16
CA LEU A 565 1.26 -15.64 26.22
C LEU A 565 1.00 -17.15 26.35
#